data_f301a8d701993aa0df1aa7f716afaa01
#
_entry.id   f301a8d701993aa0df1aa7f716afaa01
#
_cell.length_a   1.000
_cell.length_b   1.000
_cell.length_c   1.000
_cell.angle_alpha   90.00
_cell.angle_beta   90.00
_cell.angle_gamma   90.00
#
_symmetry.space_group_name_H-M   'P 1'
#
loop_
_entity.id
_entity.type
_entity.pdbx_description
1 polymer ?
#
loop_
_entity_poly.entity_id
_entity_poly.type
_entity_poly.pdbx_seq_one_letter_code
_entity_poly.pdbx_strand_id
1 'polypeptide(L)'
;IKIDQGERVFIEGKNGSGKTTLIRILSGLLQSSEGAFYINDDTFRKINLKQYRSQIGNIIHSETPFEGTILDNIIFNNTDCSDEDLKWALDGVQLTPYIKSLPKGLETQIFPEGQQLSSSNAQKILLARSIINKPKVLFYEDPTDAMDEKVANEIIDFITSDINKWTIIVSSKNPYWKTKCNRFLTMEKGQIISDIKK
;
A
#
# COMPACT_ATOMS: atom_id res chain seq x y z
N ILE A 1 0.57 -4.05 -20.68
CA ILE A 1 1.39 -4.92 -19.80
C ILE A 1 0.51 -5.96 -19.14
N LYS A 2 1.09 -7.11 -18.79
CA LYS A 2 0.48 -8.13 -17.95
C LYS A 2 1.33 -8.26 -16.69
N ILE A 3 0.69 -8.24 -15.52
CA ILE A 3 1.34 -8.46 -14.21
C ILE A 3 0.80 -9.77 -13.67
N ASP A 4 1.70 -10.71 -13.40
CA ASP A 4 1.35 -12.03 -12.88
C ASP A 4 1.31 -12.03 -11.35
N GLN A 5 0.59 -12.97 -10.77
CA GLN A 5 0.49 -13.09 -9.31
C GLN A 5 1.88 -13.31 -8.67
N GLY A 6 2.16 -12.57 -7.60
CA GLY A 6 3.41 -12.64 -6.87
C GLY A 6 4.54 -11.79 -7.46
N GLU A 7 4.33 -11.11 -8.61
CA GLU A 7 5.31 -10.15 -9.11
C GLU A 7 5.43 -8.94 -8.17
N ARG A 8 6.64 -8.46 -8.01
CA ARG A 8 6.97 -7.23 -7.29
C ARG A 8 7.47 -6.21 -8.30
N VAL A 9 6.57 -5.31 -8.70
CA VAL A 9 6.77 -4.33 -9.77
C VAL A 9 7.15 -2.98 -9.19
N PHE A 10 8.30 -2.47 -9.57
CA PHE A 10 8.73 -1.11 -9.25
C PHE A 10 8.45 -0.19 -10.43
N ILE A 11 7.70 0.89 -10.20
CA ILE A 11 7.41 1.89 -11.21
C ILE A 11 8.31 3.10 -10.99
N GLU A 12 9.14 3.42 -11.96
CA GLU A 12 10.02 4.59 -11.95
C GLU A 12 9.70 5.57 -13.06
N GLY A 13 10.17 6.80 -12.90
CA GLY A 13 9.97 7.89 -13.85
C GLY A 13 10.01 9.24 -13.15
N LYS A 14 10.25 10.29 -13.91
CA LYS A 14 10.28 11.69 -13.40
C LYS A 14 8.94 12.09 -12.80
N ASN A 15 8.92 13.18 -12.01
CA ASN A 15 7.68 13.78 -11.56
C ASN A 15 6.82 14.16 -12.79
N GLY A 16 5.52 13.89 -12.70
CA GLY A 16 4.59 14.10 -13.81
C GLY A 16 4.62 13.01 -14.91
N SER A 17 5.40 11.93 -14.76
CA SER A 17 5.44 10.85 -15.78
C SER A 17 4.18 9.97 -15.82
N GLY A 18 3.24 10.11 -14.86
CA GLY A 18 1.98 9.35 -14.83
C GLY A 18 1.94 8.19 -13.85
N LYS A 19 2.96 7.96 -13.01
CA LYS A 19 3.02 6.86 -12.03
C LYS A 19 1.81 6.81 -11.10
N THR A 20 1.50 7.94 -10.44
CA THR A 20 0.33 8.08 -9.56
C THR A 20 -0.97 7.76 -10.30
N THR A 21 -1.12 8.27 -11.52
CA THR A 21 -2.30 8.02 -12.35
C THR A 21 -2.44 6.53 -12.66
N LEU A 22 -1.35 5.87 -13.06
CA LEU A 22 -1.35 4.43 -13.31
C LEU A 22 -1.74 3.63 -12.07
N ILE A 23 -1.12 3.92 -10.91
CA ILE A 23 -1.46 3.26 -9.64
C ILE A 23 -2.94 3.46 -9.29
N ARG A 24 -3.48 4.67 -9.45
CA ARG A 24 -4.90 4.97 -9.19
C ARG A 24 -5.85 4.24 -10.14
N ILE A 25 -5.49 4.08 -11.40
CA ILE A 25 -6.27 3.29 -12.36
C ILE A 25 -6.25 1.82 -11.97
N LEU A 26 -5.08 1.25 -11.69
CA LEU A 26 -4.92 -0.14 -11.31
C LEU A 26 -5.62 -0.46 -9.97
N SER A 27 -5.60 0.43 -9.00
CA SER A 27 -6.31 0.27 -7.73
C SER A 27 -7.84 0.54 -7.82
N GLY A 28 -8.34 0.92 -8.99
CA GLY A 28 -9.78 1.21 -9.18
C GLY A 28 -10.25 2.51 -8.52
N LEU A 29 -9.34 3.43 -8.24
CA LEU A 29 -9.65 4.78 -7.73
C LEU A 29 -9.91 5.79 -8.85
N LEU A 30 -9.39 5.50 -10.05
CA LEU A 30 -9.57 6.34 -11.22
C LEU A 30 -10.01 5.46 -12.40
N GLN A 31 -10.98 5.94 -13.17
CA GLN A 31 -11.39 5.30 -14.42
C GLN A 31 -10.44 5.69 -15.56
N SER A 32 -10.02 4.72 -16.38
CA SER A 32 -9.25 5.04 -17.59
C SER A 32 -10.15 5.74 -18.61
N SER A 33 -9.66 6.80 -19.24
CA SER A 33 -10.33 7.51 -20.35
C SER A 33 -10.31 6.66 -21.62
N GLU A 34 -9.21 5.94 -21.85
CA GLU A 34 -8.99 5.11 -23.03
C GLU A 34 -8.37 3.76 -22.64
N GLY A 35 -8.47 2.80 -23.55
CA GLY A 35 -7.94 1.47 -23.34
C GLY A 35 -8.80 0.58 -22.46
N ALA A 36 -8.30 -0.60 -22.15
CA ALA A 36 -8.97 -1.59 -21.31
C ALA A 36 -8.00 -2.11 -20.24
N PHE A 37 -8.53 -2.24 -19.04
CA PHE A 37 -7.86 -2.89 -17.91
C PHE A 37 -8.58 -4.21 -17.62
N TYR A 38 -7.82 -5.28 -17.44
CA TYR A 38 -8.32 -6.61 -17.19
C TYR A 38 -7.79 -7.12 -15.85
N ILE A 39 -8.62 -7.87 -15.14
CA ILE A 39 -8.22 -8.68 -14.00
C ILE A 39 -8.53 -10.12 -14.36
N ASN A 40 -7.49 -10.93 -14.50
CA ASN A 40 -7.55 -12.22 -15.18
C ASN A 40 -8.13 -12.01 -16.61
N ASP A 41 -9.23 -12.68 -16.96
CA ASP A 41 -9.84 -12.59 -18.28
C ASP A 41 -11.02 -11.61 -18.34
N ASP A 42 -11.39 -11.01 -17.20
CA ASP A 42 -12.51 -10.09 -17.10
C ASP A 42 -12.09 -8.63 -17.29
N THR A 43 -12.84 -7.88 -18.11
CA THR A 43 -12.65 -6.43 -18.20
C THR A 43 -13.04 -5.77 -16.88
N PHE A 44 -12.25 -4.80 -16.43
CA PHE A 44 -12.47 -4.07 -15.17
C PHE A 44 -13.90 -3.48 -15.07
N ARG A 45 -14.52 -3.13 -16.20
CA ARG A 45 -15.90 -2.61 -16.24
C ARG A 45 -16.96 -3.63 -15.80
N LYS A 46 -16.66 -4.92 -15.88
CA LYS A 46 -17.56 -6.02 -15.48
C LYS A 46 -17.32 -6.49 -14.04
N ILE A 47 -16.26 -6.04 -13.41
CA ILE A 47 -15.86 -6.49 -12.08
C ILE A 47 -16.68 -5.79 -11.01
N ASN A 48 -17.09 -6.54 -9.99
CA ASN A 48 -17.66 -5.97 -8.77
C ASN A 48 -16.58 -5.21 -8.01
N LEU A 49 -16.64 -3.87 -8.05
CA LEU A 49 -15.64 -3.00 -7.43
C LEU A 49 -15.52 -3.21 -5.91
N LYS A 50 -16.60 -3.55 -5.21
CA LYS A 50 -16.55 -3.84 -3.77
C LYS A 50 -15.71 -5.09 -3.52
N GLN A 51 -15.94 -6.15 -4.30
CA GLN A 51 -15.18 -7.39 -4.20
C GLN A 51 -13.71 -7.18 -4.61
N TYR A 52 -13.45 -6.39 -5.65
CA TYR A 52 -12.07 -6.06 -6.03
C TYR A 52 -11.34 -5.31 -4.91
N ARG A 53 -11.95 -4.26 -4.38
CA ARG A 53 -11.35 -3.44 -3.31
C ARG A 53 -11.09 -4.22 -2.02
N SER A 54 -11.87 -5.26 -1.72
CA SER A 54 -11.59 -6.13 -0.57
C SER A 54 -10.37 -7.04 -0.77
N GLN A 55 -9.86 -7.18 -2.00
CA GLN A 55 -8.70 -7.99 -2.34
C GLN A 55 -7.42 -7.16 -2.52
N ILE A 56 -7.49 -5.85 -2.36
CA ILE A 56 -6.34 -4.96 -2.52
C ILE A 56 -6.06 -4.17 -1.25
N GLY A 57 -4.78 -3.90 -1.02
CA GLY A 57 -4.31 -2.88 -0.10
C GLY A 57 -3.68 -1.73 -0.88
N ASN A 58 -3.95 -0.51 -0.50
CA ASN A 58 -3.38 0.65 -1.18
C ASN A 58 -2.92 1.72 -0.20
N ILE A 59 -1.86 2.41 -0.58
CA ILE A 59 -1.42 3.68 0.00
C ILE A 59 -1.10 4.59 -1.16
N ILE A 60 -1.87 5.66 -1.28
CA ILE A 60 -1.70 6.68 -2.32
C ILE A 60 -1.14 7.95 -1.66
N HIS A 61 -0.26 8.62 -2.36
CA HIS A 61 0.33 9.87 -1.89
C HIS A 61 -0.74 10.85 -1.39
N SER A 62 -0.50 11.48 -0.25
CA SER A 62 -1.42 12.38 0.47
C SER A 62 -2.56 11.70 1.25
N GLU A 63 -2.59 10.39 1.37
CA GLU A 63 -3.54 9.72 2.28
C GLU A 63 -3.17 9.99 3.74
N THR A 64 -4.18 10.26 4.57
CA THR A 64 -4.03 10.50 6.01
C THR A 64 -4.99 9.64 6.81
N PRO A 65 -4.67 9.32 8.08
CA PRO A 65 -5.64 8.72 8.97
C PRO A 65 -6.86 9.62 9.16
N PHE A 66 -8.04 9.01 9.24
CA PHE A 66 -9.29 9.72 9.50
C PHE A 66 -9.56 9.88 11.01
N GLU A 67 -10.48 10.76 11.34
CA GLU A 67 -10.95 10.95 12.71
C GLU A 67 -11.63 9.68 13.26
N GLY A 68 -11.20 9.21 14.43
CA GLY A 68 -11.63 7.96 15.05
C GLY A 68 -10.52 7.38 15.92
N THR A 69 -10.65 6.15 16.41
CA THR A 69 -9.57 5.50 17.13
C THR A 69 -8.46 5.01 16.19
N ILE A 70 -7.27 4.70 16.74
CA ILE A 70 -6.23 4.02 15.97
C ILE A 70 -6.76 2.68 15.47
N LEU A 71 -7.53 1.97 16.29
CA LEU A 71 -8.16 0.69 15.92
C LEU A 71 -9.08 0.86 14.72
N ASP A 72 -10.02 1.84 14.75
CA ASP A 72 -10.93 2.11 13.64
C ASP A 72 -10.19 2.37 12.34
N ASN A 73 -9.06 3.10 12.44
CA ASN A 73 -8.21 3.40 11.30
C ASN A 73 -7.55 2.15 10.70
N ILE A 74 -7.16 1.18 11.53
CA ILE A 74 -6.48 -0.04 11.06
C ILE A 74 -7.49 -1.03 10.50
N ILE A 75 -8.55 -1.37 11.26
CA ILE A 75 -9.50 -2.41 10.86
C ILE A 75 -10.45 -1.96 9.76
N PHE A 76 -10.74 -0.67 9.64
CA PHE A 76 -11.55 -0.02 8.61
C PHE A 76 -12.71 -0.89 8.08
N ASN A 77 -13.76 -1.06 8.89
CA ASN A 77 -14.93 -1.89 8.59
C ASN A 77 -14.68 -3.42 8.46
N ASN A 78 -13.51 -3.91 8.87
CA ASN A 78 -13.29 -5.34 8.99
C ASN A 78 -13.71 -5.81 10.38
N THR A 79 -14.96 -6.26 10.52
CA THR A 79 -15.51 -6.79 11.78
C THR A 79 -14.97 -8.16 12.15
N ASP A 80 -14.33 -8.86 11.22
CA ASP A 80 -13.85 -10.24 11.37
C ASP A 80 -12.34 -10.31 11.65
N CYS A 81 -11.70 -9.16 11.94
CA CYS A 81 -10.29 -9.08 12.27
C CYS A 81 -10.01 -9.79 13.61
N SER A 82 -9.15 -10.81 13.57
CA SER A 82 -8.70 -11.47 14.79
C SER A 82 -7.61 -10.68 15.52
N ASP A 83 -7.47 -10.89 16.83
CA ASP A 83 -6.38 -10.29 17.62
C ASP A 83 -5.00 -10.71 17.08
N GLU A 84 -4.89 -11.92 16.52
CA GLU A 84 -3.65 -12.43 15.91
C GLU A 84 -3.31 -11.67 14.63
N ASP A 85 -4.30 -11.40 13.77
CA ASP A 85 -4.11 -10.62 12.54
C ASP A 85 -3.75 -9.17 12.86
N LEU A 86 -4.41 -8.59 13.87
CA LEU A 86 -4.10 -7.25 14.34
C LEU A 86 -2.67 -7.15 14.86
N LYS A 87 -2.29 -8.08 15.74
CA LYS A 87 -0.92 -8.15 16.27
C LYS A 87 0.10 -8.33 15.14
N TRP A 88 -0.15 -9.25 14.21
CA TRP A 88 0.72 -9.49 13.07
C TRP A 88 0.91 -8.22 12.22
N ALA A 89 -0.15 -7.48 11.91
CA ALA A 89 -0.05 -6.24 11.15
C ALA A 89 0.71 -5.16 11.91
N LEU A 90 0.43 -4.97 13.22
CA LEU A 90 1.10 -3.99 14.07
C LEU A 90 2.60 -4.27 14.21
N ASP A 91 2.96 -5.52 14.45
CA ASP A 91 4.36 -5.93 14.59
C ASP A 91 5.11 -5.78 13.25
N GLY A 92 4.47 -6.19 12.14
CA GLY A 92 5.05 -6.10 10.81
C GLY A 92 5.37 -4.69 10.33
N VAL A 93 4.55 -3.71 10.72
CA VAL A 93 4.79 -2.29 10.39
C VAL A 93 5.49 -1.54 11.55
N GLN A 94 5.93 -2.25 12.58
CA GLN A 94 6.62 -1.67 13.76
C GLN A 94 5.81 -0.58 14.47
N LEU A 95 4.51 -0.76 14.57
CA LEU A 95 3.62 0.17 15.26
C LEU A 95 3.41 -0.19 16.74
N THR A 96 3.64 -1.45 17.12
CA THR A 96 3.45 -1.98 18.47
C THR A 96 4.14 -1.16 19.58
N PRO A 97 5.42 -0.70 19.44
CA PRO A 97 6.05 0.11 20.47
C PRO A 97 5.34 1.44 20.71
N TYR A 98 4.86 2.08 19.62
CA TYR A 98 4.11 3.31 19.73
C TYR A 98 2.77 3.09 20.42
N ILE A 99 2.00 2.06 20.04
CA ILE A 99 0.71 1.74 20.68
C ILE A 99 0.89 1.49 22.19
N LYS A 100 1.93 0.74 22.58
CA LYS A 100 2.24 0.48 24.01
C LYS A 100 2.63 1.72 24.80
N SER A 101 3.11 2.76 24.15
CA SER A 101 3.46 4.04 24.80
C SER A 101 2.25 4.94 25.05
N LEU A 102 1.11 4.64 24.44
CA LEU A 102 -0.11 5.44 24.56
C LEU A 102 -0.96 5.00 25.75
N PRO A 103 -1.48 5.91 26.58
CA PRO A 103 -2.31 5.57 27.73
C PRO A 103 -3.58 4.75 27.42
N LYS A 104 -4.16 4.96 26.24
CA LYS A 104 -5.35 4.26 25.76
C LYS A 104 -5.03 3.23 24.67
N GLY A 105 -3.75 3.00 24.36
CA GLY A 105 -3.35 2.04 23.33
C GLY A 105 -4.08 2.29 22.01
N LEU A 106 -4.70 1.25 21.47
CA LEU A 106 -5.47 1.28 20.22
C LEU A 106 -6.74 2.15 20.28
N GLU A 107 -7.30 2.36 21.48
CA GLU A 107 -8.47 3.24 21.71
C GLU A 107 -8.10 4.73 21.73
N THR A 108 -6.85 5.08 21.44
CA THR A 108 -6.42 6.48 21.34
C THR A 108 -7.09 7.13 20.14
N GLN A 109 -7.78 8.26 20.40
CA GLN A 109 -8.47 9.03 19.38
C GLN A 109 -7.46 9.74 18.48
N ILE A 110 -7.69 9.66 17.18
CA ILE A 110 -6.99 10.43 16.14
C ILE A 110 -7.89 11.60 15.76
N PHE A 111 -7.32 12.82 15.76
CA PHE A 111 -7.99 14.02 15.28
C PHE A 111 -8.01 14.06 13.75
N PRO A 112 -8.85 14.91 13.13
CA PRO A 112 -8.90 15.03 11.69
C PRO A 112 -7.50 15.12 11.05
N GLU A 113 -7.29 14.40 9.96
CA GLU A 113 -6.02 14.34 9.21
C GLU A 113 -4.81 13.82 10.02
N GLY A 114 -5.03 13.25 11.22
CA GLY A 114 -3.95 12.72 12.05
C GLY A 114 -2.99 13.76 12.61
N GLN A 115 -3.46 15.00 12.81
CA GLN A 115 -2.61 16.16 13.17
C GLN A 115 -1.72 15.94 14.41
N GLN A 116 -2.12 15.08 15.37
CA GLN A 116 -1.32 14.78 16.56
C GLN A 116 -0.29 13.66 16.34
N LEU A 117 -0.32 13.01 15.18
CA LEU A 117 0.59 11.92 14.86
C LEU A 117 1.87 12.46 14.21
N SER A 118 3.00 11.83 14.48
CA SER A 118 4.15 12.01 13.58
C SER A 118 3.83 11.44 12.21
N SER A 119 4.41 12.00 11.14
CA SER A 119 4.23 11.50 9.79
C SER A 119 4.58 10.01 9.67
N SER A 120 5.62 9.56 10.39
CA SER A 120 6.00 8.15 10.44
C SER A 120 4.91 7.26 11.05
N ASN A 121 4.31 7.67 12.18
CA ASN A 121 3.25 6.88 12.81
C ASN A 121 1.96 6.90 11.96
N ALA A 122 1.63 8.03 11.34
CA ALA A 122 0.52 8.11 10.40
C ALA A 122 0.70 7.11 9.23
N GLN A 123 1.88 7.08 8.61
CA GLN A 123 2.19 6.11 7.55
C GLN A 123 2.15 4.66 8.04
N LYS A 124 2.64 4.36 9.24
CA LYS A 124 2.56 3.00 9.82
C LYS A 124 1.11 2.55 10.04
N ILE A 125 0.21 3.45 10.47
CA ILE A 125 -1.22 3.17 10.58
C ILE A 125 -1.82 2.84 9.21
N LEU A 126 -1.50 3.63 8.17
CA LEU A 126 -1.97 3.36 6.81
C LEU A 126 -1.42 2.04 6.26
N LEU A 127 -0.15 1.72 6.55
CA LEU A 127 0.45 0.43 6.20
C LEU A 127 -0.26 -0.73 6.89
N ALA A 128 -0.51 -0.64 8.21
CA ALA A 128 -1.27 -1.66 8.93
C ALA A 128 -2.67 -1.86 8.33
N ARG A 129 -3.40 -0.77 8.05
CA ARG A 129 -4.69 -0.79 7.34
C ARG A 129 -4.62 -1.51 6.00
N SER A 130 -3.57 -1.26 5.21
CA SER A 130 -3.44 -1.81 3.87
C SER A 130 -3.20 -3.32 3.84
N ILE A 131 -2.65 -3.89 4.92
CA ILE A 131 -2.27 -5.32 4.97
C ILE A 131 -3.15 -6.18 5.88
N ILE A 132 -3.93 -5.57 6.79
CA ILE A 132 -4.69 -6.29 7.81
C ILE A 132 -5.64 -7.35 7.24
N ASN A 133 -6.20 -7.08 6.07
CA ASN A 133 -7.11 -7.99 5.37
C ASN A 133 -6.38 -9.03 4.50
N LYS A 134 -5.07 -9.16 4.61
CA LYS A 134 -4.24 -10.07 3.81
C LYS A 134 -4.59 -10.00 2.32
N PRO A 135 -4.48 -8.82 1.69
CA PRO A 135 -4.89 -8.61 0.31
C PRO A 135 -4.08 -9.48 -0.65
N LYS A 136 -4.53 -9.60 -1.90
CA LYS A 136 -3.77 -10.27 -2.97
C LYS A 136 -2.80 -9.34 -3.68
N VAL A 137 -3.14 -8.05 -3.72
CA VAL A 137 -2.35 -7.03 -4.43
C VAL A 137 -2.19 -5.81 -3.55
N LEU A 138 -0.97 -5.27 -3.52
CA LEU A 138 -0.62 -4.02 -2.86
C LEU A 138 -0.26 -2.96 -3.90
N PHE A 139 -0.88 -1.78 -3.80
CA PHE A 139 -0.58 -0.61 -4.61
C PHE A 139 -0.02 0.50 -3.73
N TYR A 140 1.25 0.83 -3.89
CA TYR A 140 1.94 1.75 -3.01
C TYR A 140 2.60 2.91 -3.74
N GLU A 141 2.37 4.12 -3.24
CA GLU A 141 3.06 5.34 -3.64
C GLU A 141 3.74 5.97 -2.42
N ASP A 142 5.07 5.95 -2.40
CA ASP A 142 5.94 6.43 -1.31
C ASP A 142 5.50 5.95 0.11
N PRO A 143 5.27 4.65 0.33
CA PRO A 143 4.65 4.16 1.56
C PRO A 143 5.55 4.26 2.81
N THR A 144 6.83 4.60 2.65
CA THR A 144 7.84 4.63 3.72
C THR A 144 8.70 5.91 3.70
N ASP A 145 8.27 6.95 2.99
CA ASP A 145 9.09 8.16 2.79
C ASP A 145 9.21 9.06 4.04
N ALA A 146 8.30 8.93 5.01
CA ALA A 146 8.33 9.66 6.27
C ALA A 146 9.04 8.91 7.42
N MET A 147 9.73 7.81 7.12
CA MET A 147 10.37 6.96 8.12
C MET A 147 11.89 7.03 8.04
N ASP A 148 12.55 6.80 9.17
CA ASP A 148 14.00 6.56 9.18
C ASP A 148 14.36 5.36 8.31
N GLU A 149 15.51 5.42 7.64
CA GLU A 149 15.94 4.41 6.66
C GLU A 149 15.92 2.98 7.22
N LYS A 150 16.42 2.79 8.45
CA LYS A 150 16.42 1.47 9.08
C LYS A 150 15.01 0.92 9.26
N VAL A 151 14.11 1.73 9.82
CA VAL A 151 12.71 1.35 10.05
C VAL A 151 12.00 1.08 8.71
N ALA A 152 12.21 1.95 7.71
CA ALA A 152 11.67 1.77 6.38
C ALA A 152 12.11 0.44 5.76
N ASN A 153 13.41 0.11 5.84
CA ASN A 153 13.97 -1.11 5.27
C ASN A 153 13.42 -2.38 5.94
N GLU A 154 13.29 -2.38 7.28
CA GLU A 154 12.71 -3.52 8.02
C GLU A 154 11.22 -3.74 7.67
N ILE A 155 10.45 -2.67 7.48
CA ILE A 155 9.05 -2.76 7.02
C ILE A 155 8.98 -3.26 5.57
N ILE A 156 9.87 -2.79 4.69
CA ILE A 156 9.97 -3.26 3.31
C ILE A 156 10.30 -4.75 3.28
N ASP A 157 11.23 -5.22 4.13
CA ASP A 157 11.57 -6.63 4.26
C ASP A 157 10.36 -7.48 4.68
N PHE A 158 9.58 -7.00 5.66
CA PHE A 158 8.36 -7.66 6.09
C PHE A 158 7.32 -7.73 4.95
N ILE A 159 7.05 -6.61 4.27
CA ILE A 159 6.07 -6.54 3.19
C ILE A 159 6.49 -7.42 2.01
N THR A 160 7.77 -7.44 1.67
CA THR A 160 8.30 -8.20 0.52
C THR A 160 8.71 -9.63 0.88
N SER A 161 8.44 -10.08 2.10
CA SER A 161 8.70 -11.46 2.53
C SER A 161 7.92 -12.46 1.67
N ASP A 162 8.57 -13.56 1.29
CA ASP A 162 7.95 -14.62 0.47
C ASP A 162 6.81 -15.36 1.18
N ILE A 163 6.68 -15.18 2.50
CA ILE A 163 5.55 -15.72 3.28
C ILE A 163 4.24 -15.04 2.86
N ASN A 164 4.29 -13.75 2.54
CA ASN A 164 3.09 -12.95 2.26
C ASN A 164 2.51 -13.19 0.86
N LYS A 165 3.32 -13.59 -0.11
CA LYS A 165 2.93 -13.95 -1.50
C LYS A 165 2.09 -12.88 -2.23
N TRP A 166 2.19 -11.62 -1.84
CA TRP A 166 1.47 -10.53 -2.48
C TRP A 166 2.03 -10.19 -3.86
N THR A 167 1.17 -9.77 -4.76
CA THR A 167 1.58 -8.98 -5.92
C THR A 167 1.75 -7.55 -5.45
N ILE A 168 2.91 -6.93 -5.71
CA ILE A 168 3.22 -5.58 -5.24
C ILE A 168 3.48 -4.67 -6.44
N ILE A 169 2.78 -3.56 -6.49
CA ILE A 169 3.04 -2.48 -7.44
C ILE A 169 3.40 -1.23 -6.64
N VAL A 170 4.65 -0.83 -6.71
CA VAL A 170 5.17 0.27 -5.89
C VAL A 170 5.91 1.31 -6.72
N SER A 171 5.68 2.58 -6.38
CA SER A 171 6.52 3.71 -6.79
C SER A 171 7.04 4.38 -5.53
N SER A 172 8.35 4.52 -5.40
CA SER A 172 8.95 5.10 -4.19
C SER A 172 10.26 5.81 -4.49
N LYS A 173 10.57 6.81 -3.66
CA LYS A 173 11.87 7.47 -3.62
C LYS A 173 12.91 6.65 -2.86
N ASN A 174 12.46 5.75 -1.95
CA ASN A 174 13.36 4.87 -1.21
C ASN A 174 13.93 3.80 -2.16
N PRO A 175 15.26 3.81 -2.43
CA PRO A 175 15.89 2.89 -3.37
C PRO A 175 15.88 1.44 -2.90
N TYR A 176 15.66 1.18 -1.62
CA TYR A 176 15.62 -0.18 -1.08
C TYR A 176 14.50 -1.02 -1.69
N TRP A 177 13.35 -0.42 -2.05
CA TRP A 177 12.29 -1.09 -2.78
C TRP A 177 12.78 -1.75 -4.08
N LYS A 178 13.71 -1.09 -4.81
CA LYS A 178 14.28 -1.66 -6.04
C LYS A 178 15.03 -2.97 -5.81
N THR A 179 15.64 -3.13 -4.64
CA THR A 179 16.37 -4.36 -4.30
C THR A 179 15.44 -5.54 -4.04
N LYS A 180 14.17 -5.26 -3.72
CA LYS A 180 13.13 -6.25 -3.39
C LYS A 180 12.18 -6.55 -4.54
N CYS A 181 12.23 -5.76 -5.62
CA CYS A 181 11.38 -5.95 -6.79
C CYS A 181 12.09 -6.76 -7.87
N ASN A 182 11.30 -7.56 -8.60
CA ASN A 182 11.77 -8.42 -9.69
C ASN A 182 11.33 -7.95 -11.09
N ARG A 183 10.61 -6.82 -11.16
CA ARG A 183 10.19 -6.20 -12.42
C ARG A 183 10.22 -4.68 -12.31
N PHE A 184 10.66 -4.01 -13.36
CA PHE A 184 10.90 -2.58 -13.41
C PHE A 184 10.20 -1.96 -14.61
N LEU A 185 9.25 -1.06 -14.34
CA LEU A 185 8.55 -0.30 -15.36
C LEU A 185 9.07 1.14 -15.35
N THR A 186 9.53 1.63 -16.47
CA THR A 186 9.90 3.05 -16.60
C THR A 186 8.79 3.80 -17.33
N MET A 187 8.32 4.88 -16.74
CA MET A 187 7.26 5.72 -17.31
C MET A 187 7.78 7.09 -17.73
N GLU A 188 7.34 7.53 -18.90
CA GLU A 188 7.53 8.88 -19.40
C GLU A 188 6.26 9.38 -20.11
N LYS A 189 5.80 10.60 -19.77
CA LYS A 189 4.64 11.26 -20.40
C LYS A 189 3.38 10.37 -20.51
N GLY A 190 3.10 9.60 -19.45
CA GLY A 190 1.94 8.71 -19.39
C GLY A 190 2.12 7.37 -20.10
N GLN A 191 3.29 7.09 -20.67
CA GLN A 191 3.59 5.85 -21.38
C GLN A 191 4.63 5.02 -20.64
N ILE A 192 4.51 3.70 -20.74
CA ILE A 192 5.55 2.77 -20.30
C ILE A 192 6.55 2.63 -21.43
N ILE A 193 7.76 3.14 -21.21
CA ILE A 193 8.85 3.14 -22.21
C ILE A 193 9.84 1.98 -22.02
N SER A 194 9.79 1.32 -20.87
CA SER A 194 10.62 0.13 -20.57
C SER A 194 9.89 -0.78 -19.61
N ASP A 195 10.06 -2.10 -19.79
CA ASP A 195 9.51 -3.18 -18.96
C ASP A 195 10.56 -4.29 -18.87
N ILE A 196 11.23 -4.39 -17.72
CA ILE A 196 12.35 -5.31 -17.50
C ILE A 196 12.00 -6.25 -16.35
N LYS A 197 12.00 -7.56 -16.59
CA LYS A 197 11.94 -8.62 -15.57
C LYS A 197 13.37 -9.11 -15.27
N LYS A 198 13.65 -9.32 -13.99
CA LYS A 198 14.86 -10.00 -13.50
C LYS A 198 14.61 -11.50 -13.33
#